data_4df867966a49b3626056beaeb0cf3e9d
#
_entry.id   4df867966a49b3626056beaeb0cf3e9d
#
_cell.length_a   1.000
_cell.length_b   1.000
_cell.length_c   1.000
_cell.angle_alpha   90.00
_cell.angle_beta   90.00
_cell.angle_gamma   90.00
#
_symmetry.space_group_name_H-M   'P 1'
#
loop_
_entity.id
_entity.type
_entity.pdbx_description
1 polymer ?
#
loop_
_entity_poly.entity_id
_entity_poly.type
_entity_poly.pdbx_seq_one_letter_code
_entity_poly.pdbx_strand_id
1 'polypeptide(L)'
;DKKTRSYWFGRPQDKELFKFFYNADDLKARAEKINAFRPDLTLIIHYNIHSPNWDRRDRRGYFRPTDANYAMVFLPGGFIRNELGLPEDRLALLRMLVTDDVGQSHLLSRNFMYHTERITSVPAVMNDSELPYLDVFSIYTGVPGVYARNLALTRTVWGPLIYGESMCQDNRIESFRLNQKDLEVHGLKTSSRLIDMAHVYIASVWAYARMQKGEIPAS
;
A
#
# COMPACT_ATOMS: atom_id res chain seq x y z
N ASP A 1 -24.62 -15.09 4.40
CA ASP A 1 -25.36 -14.29 3.44
C ASP A 1 -25.83 -15.16 2.29
N LYS A 2 -27.05 -14.93 1.73
CA LYS A 2 -27.64 -15.72 0.63
C LYS A 2 -26.78 -15.72 -0.62
N LYS A 3 -26.13 -14.61 -0.93
CA LYS A 3 -25.24 -14.41 -2.07
C LYS A 3 -23.98 -15.26 -1.92
N THR A 4 -23.37 -15.25 -0.75
CA THR A 4 -22.21 -16.08 -0.40
C THR A 4 -22.51 -17.57 -0.51
N ARG A 5 -23.68 -18.01 -0.03
CA ARG A 5 -24.11 -19.40 -0.15
C ARG A 5 -24.25 -19.88 -1.60
N SER A 6 -24.89 -19.09 -2.46
CA SER A 6 -25.07 -19.47 -3.88
C SER A 6 -23.73 -19.62 -4.60
N TYR A 7 -22.73 -18.80 -4.26
CA TYR A 7 -21.40 -18.85 -4.82
C TYR A 7 -20.65 -20.14 -4.44
N TRP A 8 -20.69 -20.55 -3.18
CA TRP A 8 -20.06 -21.80 -2.71
C TRP A 8 -20.67 -23.05 -3.34
N PHE A 9 -21.98 -23.08 -3.53
CA PHE A 9 -22.66 -24.21 -4.17
C PHE A 9 -22.45 -24.28 -5.68
N GLY A 10 -22.15 -23.16 -6.34
CA GLY A 10 -21.86 -23.08 -7.78
C GLY A 10 -20.47 -23.58 -8.18
N ARG A 11 -19.60 -23.94 -7.22
CA ARG A 11 -18.19 -24.31 -7.47
C ARG A 11 -17.46 -23.32 -8.36
N PRO A 12 -17.43 -22.02 -8.02
CA PRO A 12 -16.72 -21.03 -8.80
C PRO A 12 -15.21 -21.34 -8.80
N GLN A 13 -14.52 -20.91 -9.86
CA GLN A 13 -13.06 -21.02 -9.89
C GLN A 13 -12.43 -20.08 -8.84
N ASP A 14 -11.25 -20.44 -8.32
CA ASP A 14 -10.53 -19.66 -7.31
C ASP A 14 -10.37 -18.17 -7.71
N LYS A 15 -10.14 -17.92 -9.00
CA LYS A 15 -10.02 -16.55 -9.54
C LYS A 15 -11.32 -15.74 -9.39
N GLU A 16 -12.48 -16.36 -9.55
CA GLU A 16 -13.78 -15.71 -9.39
C GLU A 16 -14.11 -15.49 -7.92
N LEU A 17 -13.78 -16.45 -7.05
CA LEU A 17 -13.88 -16.29 -5.60
C LEU A 17 -13.03 -15.13 -5.12
N PHE A 18 -11.76 -15.07 -5.54
CA PHE A 18 -10.85 -13.98 -5.18
C PHE A 18 -11.38 -12.62 -5.65
N LYS A 19 -11.79 -12.52 -6.92
CA LYS A 19 -12.32 -11.27 -7.47
C LYS A 19 -13.58 -10.80 -6.75
N PHE A 20 -14.48 -11.72 -6.44
CA PHE A 20 -15.79 -11.38 -5.89
C PHE A 20 -15.71 -11.08 -4.38
N PHE A 21 -15.09 -11.98 -3.59
CA PHE A 21 -15.07 -11.82 -2.14
C PHE A 21 -13.99 -10.86 -1.66
N TYR A 22 -12.78 -10.97 -2.21
CA TYR A 22 -11.68 -10.12 -1.77
C TYR A 22 -11.80 -8.70 -2.31
N ASN A 23 -11.91 -8.54 -3.65
CA ASN A 23 -11.89 -7.20 -4.23
C ASN A 23 -13.22 -6.45 -4.08
N ALA A 24 -14.36 -7.14 -4.14
CA ALA A 24 -15.66 -6.46 -4.08
C ALA A 24 -16.21 -6.35 -2.67
N ASP A 25 -16.29 -7.46 -1.93
CA ASP A 25 -16.98 -7.49 -0.63
C ASP A 25 -16.04 -7.20 0.54
N ASP A 26 -14.87 -7.85 0.64
CA ASP A 26 -13.97 -7.71 1.79
C ASP A 26 -13.33 -6.31 1.85
N LEU A 27 -12.79 -5.80 0.74
CA LEU A 27 -12.19 -4.46 0.73
C LEU A 27 -13.23 -3.36 0.98
N LYS A 28 -14.46 -3.54 0.47
CA LYS A 28 -15.56 -2.61 0.77
C LYS A 28 -15.92 -2.63 2.26
N ALA A 29 -16.07 -3.81 2.85
CA ALA A 29 -16.37 -3.95 4.28
C ALA A 29 -15.25 -3.38 5.17
N ARG A 30 -13.99 -3.52 4.76
CA ARG A 30 -12.84 -2.88 5.45
C ARG A 30 -12.93 -1.36 5.38
N ALA A 31 -13.18 -0.81 4.19
CA ALA A 31 -13.31 0.64 4.02
C ALA A 31 -14.48 1.21 4.85
N GLU A 32 -15.63 0.53 4.88
CA GLU A 32 -16.77 0.92 5.69
C GLU A 32 -16.44 0.96 7.19
N LYS A 33 -15.71 -0.05 7.72
CA LYS A 33 -15.25 -0.08 9.10
C LYS A 33 -14.27 1.05 9.42
N ILE A 34 -13.31 1.29 8.54
CA ILE A 34 -12.33 2.39 8.69
C ILE A 34 -13.05 3.73 8.70
N ASN A 35 -13.95 3.98 7.74
CA ASN A 35 -14.70 5.22 7.65
C ASN A 35 -15.64 5.45 8.84
N ALA A 36 -16.24 4.37 9.39
CA ALA A 36 -17.06 4.44 10.61
C ALA A 36 -16.23 4.81 11.85
N PHE A 37 -14.98 4.35 11.92
CA PHE A 37 -14.05 4.69 13.00
C PHE A 37 -13.57 6.15 12.92
N ARG A 38 -13.58 6.77 11.71
CA ARG A 38 -13.13 8.16 11.45
C ARG A 38 -11.70 8.42 11.95
N PRO A 39 -10.70 7.68 11.49
CA PRO A 39 -9.32 7.89 11.94
C PRO A 39 -8.79 9.23 11.39
N ASP A 40 -7.84 9.84 12.12
CA ASP A 40 -7.10 11.02 11.66
C ASP A 40 -6.21 10.72 10.45
N LEU A 41 -5.74 9.46 10.35
CA LEU A 41 -5.00 8.94 9.20
C LEU A 41 -5.13 7.41 9.12
N THR A 42 -4.91 6.86 7.93
CA THR A 42 -4.92 5.41 7.68
C THR A 42 -3.59 4.95 7.09
N LEU A 43 -3.01 3.91 7.69
CA LEU A 43 -1.82 3.24 7.17
C LEU A 43 -2.19 1.84 6.68
N ILE A 44 -1.94 1.56 5.42
CA ILE A 44 -2.02 0.21 4.86
C ILE A 44 -0.59 -0.31 4.75
N ILE A 45 -0.27 -1.28 5.62
CA ILE A 45 1.05 -1.90 5.67
C ILE A 45 1.08 -3.05 4.68
N HIS A 46 1.92 -2.93 3.67
CA HIS A 46 2.05 -3.92 2.61
C HIS A 46 3.52 -4.13 2.21
N TYR A 47 3.78 -5.25 1.53
CA TYR A 47 5.05 -5.58 0.91
C TYR A 47 4.82 -5.90 -0.57
N ASN A 48 5.68 -5.38 -1.42
CA ASN A 48 5.58 -5.62 -2.85
C ASN A 48 6.12 -7.00 -3.25
N ILE A 49 5.75 -7.43 -4.44
CA ILE A 49 6.39 -8.52 -5.18
C ILE A 49 6.92 -7.92 -6.47
N HIS A 50 8.18 -8.21 -6.79
CA HIS A 50 8.77 -7.71 -8.03
C HIS A 50 7.92 -8.09 -9.24
N SER A 51 7.41 -7.10 -9.98
CA SER A 51 6.38 -7.32 -11.01
C SER A 51 6.74 -8.36 -12.07
N PRO A 52 8.00 -8.50 -12.54
CA PRO A 52 8.39 -9.59 -13.42
C PRO A 52 8.23 -11.00 -12.81
N ASN A 53 8.03 -11.10 -11.49
CA ASN A 53 7.81 -12.36 -10.79
C ASN A 53 6.33 -12.73 -10.59
N TRP A 54 5.37 -11.85 -10.91
CA TRP A 54 3.96 -12.11 -10.62
C TRP A 54 3.44 -13.43 -11.20
N ASP A 55 3.91 -13.80 -12.38
CA ASP A 55 3.55 -15.05 -13.05
C ASP A 55 4.62 -16.15 -12.91
N ARG A 56 5.71 -15.89 -12.18
CA ARG A 56 6.85 -16.81 -12.05
C ARG A 56 6.81 -17.52 -10.71
N ARG A 57 5.95 -18.52 -10.60
CA ARG A 57 5.91 -19.42 -9.44
C ARG A 57 6.68 -20.69 -9.72
N ASP A 58 7.26 -21.28 -8.66
CA ASP A 58 7.81 -22.62 -8.73
C ASP A 58 6.67 -23.67 -8.77
N ARG A 59 7.06 -24.98 -8.88
CA ARG A 59 6.08 -26.08 -8.90
C ARG A 59 5.25 -26.20 -7.61
N ARG A 60 5.66 -25.55 -6.51
CA ARG A 60 4.98 -25.51 -5.21
C ARG A 60 4.12 -24.25 -5.05
N GLY A 61 4.10 -23.38 -6.06
CA GLY A 61 3.34 -22.13 -6.04
C GLY A 61 4.05 -20.96 -5.36
N TYR A 62 5.30 -21.09 -4.94
CA TYR A 62 6.08 -20.00 -4.35
C TYR A 62 6.67 -19.09 -5.43
N PHE A 63 6.76 -17.79 -5.14
CA PHE A 63 7.48 -16.85 -5.99
C PHE A 63 8.97 -17.18 -6.03
N ARG A 64 9.58 -17.01 -7.19
CA ARG A 64 11.04 -17.16 -7.31
C ARG A 64 11.73 -15.97 -6.64
N PRO A 65 12.77 -16.20 -5.84
CA PRO A 65 13.54 -15.10 -5.26
C PRO A 65 14.12 -14.20 -6.35
N THR A 66 14.08 -12.89 -6.11
CA THR A 66 14.69 -11.86 -6.97
C THR A 66 15.80 -11.13 -6.24
N ASP A 67 16.71 -10.50 -6.99
CA ASP A 67 17.68 -9.55 -6.43
C ASP A 67 17.15 -8.12 -6.44
N ALA A 68 16.02 -7.85 -7.13
CA ALA A 68 15.35 -6.56 -7.11
C ALA A 68 14.80 -6.25 -5.71
N ASN A 69 15.09 -5.04 -5.21
CA ASN A 69 14.54 -4.54 -3.97
C ASN A 69 14.31 -3.04 -4.08
N TYR A 70 13.10 -2.60 -3.84
CA TYR A 70 12.70 -1.20 -3.90
C TYR A 70 11.46 -0.96 -3.06
N ALA A 71 11.30 0.28 -2.63
CA ALA A 71 10.15 0.75 -1.88
C ALA A 71 9.33 1.75 -2.70
N MET A 72 8.03 1.76 -2.48
CA MET A 72 7.11 2.77 -2.98
C MET A 72 5.94 2.93 -2.04
N VAL A 73 5.16 3.97 -2.26
CA VAL A 73 3.93 4.23 -1.53
C VAL A 73 2.87 4.73 -2.51
N PHE A 74 1.66 4.20 -2.36
CA PHE A 74 0.51 4.70 -3.10
C PHE A 74 -0.35 5.58 -2.21
N LEU A 75 -0.79 6.70 -2.77
CA LEU A 75 -1.73 7.62 -2.16
C LEU A 75 -3.02 7.73 -3.01
N PRO A 76 -4.13 8.27 -2.46
CA PRO A 76 -5.36 8.50 -3.20
C PRO A 76 -5.21 9.49 -4.37
N GLY A 77 -6.16 9.50 -5.30
CA GLY A 77 -6.30 10.54 -6.33
C GLY A 77 -5.74 10.20 -7.70
N GLY A 78 -5.10 9.03 -7.87
CA GLY A 78 -4.51 8.61 -9.15
C GLY A 78 -5.50 7.96 -10.11
N PHE A 79 -6.58 8.65 -10.48
CA PHE A 79 -7.53 8.14 -11.48
C PHE A 79 -6.97 8.28 -12.89
N ILE A 80 -6.87 7.18 -13.61
CA ILE A 80 -6.55 7.15 -15.03
C ILE A 80 -7.83 7.21 -15.88
N ARG A 81 -7.66 7.48 -17.18
CA ARG A 81 -8.76 7.85 -18.10
C ARG A 81 -9.99 6.91 -18.08
N ASN A 82 -9.78 5.61 -17.88
CA ASN A 82 -10.85 4.62 -17.94
C ASN A 82 -11.45 4.26 -16.57
N GLU A 83 -11.00 4.88 -15.49
CA GLU A 83 -11.40 4.55 -14.12
C GLU A 83 -12.52 5.43 -13.56
N LEU A 84 -13.09 6.32 -14.38
CA LEU A 84 -14.21 7.20 -14.01
C LEU A 84 -15.53 6.76 -14.65
N GLY A 85 -15.64 5.50 -15.04
CA GLY A 85 -16.83 4.95 -15.68
C GLY A 85 -18.05 4.87 -14.77
N LEU A 86 -17.83 4.52 -13.50
CA LEU A 86 -18.89 4.34 -12.53
C LEU A 86 -19.22 5.62 -11.76
N PRO A 87 -20.47 5.85 -11.36
CA PRO A 87 -20.88 7.01 -10.54
C PRO A 87 -20.10 7.11 -9.22
N GLU A 88 -19.87 5.98 -8.55
CA GLU A 88 -19.13 5.90 -7.29
C GLU A 88 -17.67 6.33 -7.43
N ASP A 89 -17.04 6.03 -8.57
CA ASP A 89 -15.64 6.44 -8.84
C ASP A 89 -15.58 7.97 -9.04
N ARG A 90 -16.54 8.53 -9.76
CA ARG A 90 -16.66 9.99 -9.93
C ARG A 90 -16.93 10.70 -8.61
N LEU A 91 -17.79 10.13 -7.76
CA LEU A 91 -18.07 10.68 -6.44
C LEU A 91 -16.82 10.64 -5.54
N ALA A 92 -16.04 9.56 -5.59
CA ALA A 92 -14.77 9.46 -4.87
C ALA A 92 -13.77 10.52 -5.33
N LEU A 93 -13.64 10.73 -6.65
CA LEU A 93 -12.80 11.81 -7.19
C LEU A 93 -13.28 13.19 -6.73
N LEU A 94 -14.58 13.49 -6.82
CA LEU A 94 -15.14 14.77 -6.37
C LEU A 94 -14.86 15.02 -4.89
N ARG A 95 -15.01 14.00 -4.04
CA ARG A 95 -14.65 14.10 -2.62
C ARG A 95 -13.18 14.50 -2.46
N MET A 96 -12.26 13.85 -3.14
CA MET A 96 -10.82 14.13 -3.07
C MET A 96 -10.46 15.53 -3.57
N LEU A 97 -11.25 16.10 -4.48
CA LEU A 97 -11.05 17.47 -4.97
C LEU A 97 -11.54 18.54 -3.99
N VAL A 98 -12.50 18.22 -3.10
CA VAL A 98 -13.05 19.17 -2.14
C VAL A 98 -12.50 19.00 -0.72
N THR A 99 -11.69 17.98 -0.49
CA THR A 99 -10.96 17.75 0.78
C THR A 99 -9.47 17.91 0.57
N ASP A 100 -8.71 18.09 1.64
CA ASP A 100 -7.23 18.09 1.59
C ASP A 100 -6.62 16.69 1.77
N ASP A 101 -7.43 15.64 1.66
CA ASP A 101 -7.01 14.25 1.92
C ASP A 101 -5.80 13.84 1.05
N VAL A 102 -5.80 14.26 -0.22
CA VAL A 102 -4.69 13.94 -1.16
C VAL A 102 -3.41 14.69 -0.78
N GLY A 103 -3.51 15.98 -0.44
CA GLY A 103 -2.37 16.79 -0.01
C GLY A 103 -1.76 16.23 1.28
N GLN A 104 -2.58 15.90 2.25
CA GLN A 104 -2.14 15.29 3.52
C GLN A 104 -1.55 13.88 3.31
N SER A 105 -2.15 13.08 2.43
CA SER A 105 -1.60 11.77 2.05
C SER A 105 -0.24 11.90 1.37
N HIS A 106 -0.06 12.92 0.53
CA HIS A 106 1.22 13.20 -0.14
C HIS A 106 2.31 13.59 0.89
N LEU A 107 1.99 14.46 1.84
CA LEU A 107 2.91 14.85 2.91
C LEU A 107 3.34 13.63 3.75
N LEU A 108 2.39 12.79 4.15
CA LEU A 108 2.67 11.55 4.89
C LEU A 108 3.50 10.57 4.04
N SER A 109 3.22 10.44 2.74
CA SER A 109 3.95 9.58 1.80
C SER A 109 5.42 9.98 1.65
N ARG A 110 5.71 11.28 1.58
CA ARG A 110 7.08 11.80 1.54
C ARG A 110 7.86 11.42 2.79
N ASN A 111 7.27 11.59 3.97
CA ASN A 111 7.87 11.17 5.24
C ASN A 111 8.10 9.65 5.27
N PHE A 112 7.14 8.87 4.78
CA PHE A 112 7.28 7.42 4.70
C PHE A 112 8.47 7.02 3.82
N MET A 113 8.61 7.56 2.63
CA MET A 113 9.73 7.25 1.73
C MET A 113 11.07 7.68 2.32
N TYR A 114 11.14 8.89 2.91
CA TYR A 114 12.34 9.39 3.58
C TYR A 114 12.81 8.45 4.71
N HIS A 115 11.90 8.02 5.58
CA HIS A 115 12.25 7.12 6.69
C HIS A 115 12.51 5.68 6.21
N THR A 116 11.83 5.23 5.16
CA THR A 116 12.09 3.89 4.57
C THR A 116 13.53 3.78 4.11
N GLU A 117 14.01 4.73 3.31
CA GLU A 117 15.38 4.71 2.82
C GLU A 117 16.41 4.80 3.94
N ARG A 118 16.20 5.70 4.90
CA ARG A 118 17.16 5.92 6.01
C ARG A 118 17.24 4.77 7.00
N ILE A 119 16.13 4.12 7.31
CA ILE A 119 16.07 3.06 8.33
C ILE A 119 16.37 1.70 7.72
N THR A 120 15.87 1.45 6.51
CA THR A 120 15.94 0.12 5.90
C THR A 120 16.99 0.00 4.81
N SER A 121 17.51 1.10 4.29
CA SER A 121 18.38 1.17 3.11
C SER A 121 17.73 0.57 1.85
N VAL A 122 16.40 0.46 1.81
CA VAL A 122 15.67 0.06 0.61
C VAL A 122 15.47 1.31 -0.25
N PRO A 123 15.98 1.33 -1.51
CA PRO A 123 15.86 2.50 -2.35
C PRO A 123 14.43 2.74 -2.81
N ALA A 124 14.09 4.01 -3.02
CA ALA A 124 12.83 4.38 -3.66
C ALA A 124 12.82 3.97 -5.14
N VAL A 125 11.65 3.55 -5.63
CA VAL A 125 11.44 3.41 -7.08
C VAL A 125 11.57 4.77 -7.74
N MET A 126 12.41 4.86 -8.78
CA MET A 126 12.55 6.07 -9.60
C MET A 126 11.49 6.09 -10.71
N ASN A 127 11.17 7.29 -11.20
CA ASN A 127 10.13 7.45 -12.23
C ASN A 127 10.47 6.77 -13.56
N ASP A 128 11.75 6.64 -13.86
CA ASP A 128 12.27 5.95 -15.04
C ASP A 128 12.52 4.45 -14.81
N SER A 129 11.94 3.91 -13.75
CA SER A 129 12.08 2.50 -13.40
C SER A 129 11.49 1.59 -14.47
N GLU A 130 12.08 0.42 -14.65
CA GLU A 130 11.58 -0.63 -15.54
C GLU A 130 10.36 -1.37 -14.95
N LEU A 131 9.38 -0.63 -14.43
CA LEU A 131 8.13 -1.15 -13.87
C LEU A 131 6.94 -0.61 -14.66
N PRO A 132 6.67 -1.17 -15.86
CA PRO A 132 5.67 -0.64 -16.79
C PRO A 132 4.26 -0.50 -16.19
N TYR A 133 3.93 -1.26 -15.15
CA TYR A 133 2.62 -1.16 -14.50
C TYR A 133 2.44 0.17 -13.76
N LEU A 134 3.50 0.82 -13.32
CA LEU A 134 3.42 2.14 -12.67
C LEU A 134 2.97 3.20 -13.67
N ASP A 135 3.52 3.18 -14.88
CA ASP A 135 3.16 4.12 -15.94
C ASP A 135 1.72 3.92 -16.43
N VAL A 136 1.23 2.69 -16.36
CA VAL A 136 -0.13 2.34 -16.84
C VAL A 136 -1.19 2.56 -15.78
N PHE A 137 -0.90 2.32 -14.50
CA PHE A 137 -1.90 2.26 -13.43
C PHE A 137 -1.67 3.25 -12.29
N SER A 138 -0.73 4.18 -12.43
CA SER A 138 -0.47 5.18 -11.39
C SER A 138 0.00 6.50 -11.99
N ILE A 139 0.02 7.53 -11.17
CA ILE A 139 0.49 8.88 -11.54
C ILE A 139 1.68 9.19 -10.63
N TYR A 140 2.84 9.45 -11.24
CA TYR A 140 4.02 9.90 -10.50
C TYR A 140 3.79 11.30 -9.93
N THR A 141 4.09 11.49 -8.65
CA THR A 141 3.82 12.75 -7.94
C THR A 141 4.97 13.77 -7.97
N GLY A 142 6.08 13.43 -8.61
CA GLY A 142 7.31 14.24 -8.60
C GLY A 142 8.26 13.89 -7.44
N VAL A 143 7.88 12.97 -6.55
CA VAL A 143 8.72 12.51 -5.44
C VAL A 143 9.10 11.04 -5.64
N PRO A 144 10.40 10.67 -5.56
CA PRO A 144 10.83 9.29 -5.72
C PRO A 144 10.04 8.32 -4.83
N GLY A 145 9.52 7.25 -5.43
CA GLY A 145 8.73 6.23 -4.75
C GLY A 145 7.29 6.63 -4.41
N VAL A 146 6.87 7.86 -4.65
CA VAL A 146 5.51 8.34 -4.31
C VAL A 146 4.63 8.41 -5.56
N TYR A 147 3.57 7.59 -5.57
CA TYR A 147 2.63 7.49 -6.70
C TYR A 147 1.18 7.63 -6.23
N ALA A 148 0.36 8.33 -6.97
CA ALA A 148 -1.08 8.31 -6.78
C ALA A 148 -1.68 7.15 -7.58
N ARG A 149 -2.54 6.33 -6.94
CA ARG A 149 -3.13 5.14 -7.58
C ARG A 149 -4.55 4.88 -7.10
N ASN A 150 -5.41 4.51 -8.06
CA ASN A 150 -6.80 4.16 -7.81
C ASN A 150 -6.94 2.68 -7.38
N LEU A 151 -6.45 2.33 -6.19
CA LEU A 151 -6.75 1.05 -5.56
C LEU A 151 -8.10 1.11 -4.83
N ALA A 152 -8.72 -0.03 -4.59
CA ALA A 152 -10.02 -0.08 -3.91
C ALA A 152 -10.00 0.69 -2.57
N LEU A 153 -9.00 0.46 -1.71
CA LEU A 153 -8.90 1.14 -0.41
C LEU A 153 -8.47 2.60 -0.54
N THR A 154 -7.54 2.94 -1.46
CA THR A 154 -7.14 4.35 -1.65
C THR A 154 -8.30 5.19 -2.19
N ARG A 155 -9.24 4.58 -2.93
CA ARG A 155 -10.45 5.25 -3.43
C ARG A 155 -11.54 5.39 -2.37
N THR A 156 -11.77 4.37 -1.57
CA THR A 156 -12.97 4.25 -0.72
C THR A 156 -12.78 4.65 0.73
N VAL A 157 -11.55 4.62 1.25
CA VAL A 157 -11.24 5.13 2.59
C VAL A 157 -11.18 6.66 2.57
N TRP A 158 -11.72 7.30 3.60
CA TRP A 158 -11.76 8.74 3.77
C TRP A 158 -10.62 9.20 4.69
N GLY A 159 -10.21 10.46 4.47
CA GLY A 159 -9.08 11.04 5.21
C GLY A 159 -7.71 10.71 4.63
N PRO A 160 -6.64 11.24 5.22
CA PRO A 160 -5.27 10.98 4.82
C PRO A 160 -4.93 9.49 4.87
N LEU A 161 -4.37 8.95 3.78
CA LEU A 161 -4.08 7.53 3.67
C LEU A 161 -2.81 7.30 2.88
N ILE A 162 -2.00 6.34 3.34
CA ILE A 162 -0.92 5.75 2.53
C ILE A 162 -1.05 4.23 2.45
N TYR A 163 -0.70 3.71 1.29
CA TYR A 163 -0.55 2.28 1.02
C TYR A 163 0.95 2.01 0.80
N GLY A 164 1.63 1.58 1.86
CA GLY A 164 3.08 1.44 1.86
C GLY A 164 3.54 0.09 1.33
N GLU A 165 4.23 0.11 0.20
CA GLU A 165 4.93 -1.03 -0.42
C GLU A 165 6.41 -0.95 -0.03
N SER A 166 6.71 -1.35 1.19
CA SER A 166 7.96 -1.02 1.88
C SER A 166 9.21 -1.66 1.31
N MET A 167 9.08 -2.78 0.63
CA MET A 167 10.15 -3.56 0.00
C MET A 167 9.58 -4.70 -0.83
N CYS A 168 10.42 -5.36 -1.63
CA CYS A 168 10.05 -6.58 -2.31
C CYS A 168 10.20 -7.77 -1.36
N GLN A 169 9.08 -8.37 -0.93
CA GLN A 169 9.10 -9.53 -0.03
C GLN A 169 9.68 -10.80 -0.67
N ASP A 170 9.74 -10.86 -2.00
CA ASP A 170 10.39 -11.91 -2.78
C ASP A 170 11.87 -11.61 -3.08
N ASN A 171 12.41 -10.47 -2.60
CA ASN A 171 13.85 -10.25 -2.61
C ASN A 171 14.54 -11.28 -1.71
N ARG A 172 15.62 -11.89 -2.21
CA ARG A 172 16.33 -12.98 -1.54
C ARG A 172 16.80 -12.60 -0.14
N ILE A 173 17.34 -11.42 0.04
CA ILE A 173 17.87 -10.94 1.32
C ILE A 173 16.72 -10.56 2.26
N GLU A 174 15.72 -9.82 1.76
CA GLU A 174 14.60 -9.37 2.59
C GLU A 174 13.73 -10.54 3.05
N SER A 175 13.46 -11.50 2.17
CA SER A 175 12.76 -12.73 2.53
C SER A 175 13.46 -13.49 3.65
N PHE A 176 14.80 -13.57 3.64
CA PHE A 176 15.57 -14.15 4.72
C PHE A 176 15.46 -13.32 6.02
N ARG A 177 15.70 -12.01 5.95
CA ARG A 177 15.67 -11.10 7.11
C ARG A 177 14.28 -11.07 7.78
N LEU A 178 13.21 -10.99 7.00
CA LEU A 178 11.84 -10.97 7.52
C LEU A 178 11.44 -12.24 8.27
N ASN A 179 12.06 -13.38 7.92
CA ASN A 179 11.77 -14.68 8.56
C ASN A 179 12.67 -15.01 9.75
N GLN A 180 13.64 -14.16 10.07
CA GLN A 180 14.47 -14.35 11.26
C GLN A 180 13.65 -14.24 12.55
N LYS A 181 14.13 -14.88 13.62
CA LYS A 181 13.57 -14.83 14.96
C LYS A 181 14.65 -14.35 15.93
N ASP A 182 15.32 -13.27 15.53
CA ASP A 182 16.51 -12.73 16.18
C ASP A 182 16.21 -11.74 17.30
N LEU A 183 14.95 -11.34 17.47
CA LEU A 183 14.49 -10.49 18.54
C LEU A 183 13.29 -11.09 19.29
N GLU A 184 13.12 -10.66 20.53
CA GLU A 184 11.93 -10.91 21.32
C GLU A 184 11.36 -9.57 21.83
N VAL A 185 10.08 -9.31 21.53
CA VAL A 185 9.37 -8.11 21.96
C VAL A 185 8.07 -8.54 22.64
N HIS A 186 7.94 -8.20 23.92
CA HIS A 186 6.78 -8.58 24.74
C HIS A 186 6.44 -10.08 24.69
N GLY A 187 7.45 -10.94 24.71
CA GLY A 187 7.27 -12.40 24.65
C GLY A 187 7.01 -12.96 23.24
N LEU A 188 6.99 -12.13 22.22
CA LEU A 188 6.82 -12.54 20.83
C LEU A 188 8.17 -12.55 20.08
N LYS A 189 8.54 -13.70 19.53
CA LYS A 189 9.72 -13.81 18.67
C LYS A 189 9.43 -13.16 17.32
N THR A 190 10.26 -12.21 16.95
CA THR A 190 10.13 -11.42 15.70
C THR A 190 11.49 -11.24 15.04
N SER A 191 11.52 -10.60 13.88
CA SER A 191 12.78 -10.22 13.23
C SER A 191 13.12 -8.75 13.48
N SER A 192 14.41 -8.44 13.57
CA SER A 192 14.91 -7.05 13.58
C SER A 192 14.38 -6.27 12.37
N ARG A 193 14.25 -6.93 11.22
CA ARG A 193 13.74 -6.30 10.00
C ARG A 193 12.27 -5.84 10.11
N LEU A 194 11.42 -6.59 10.80
CA LEU A 194 10.04 -6.17 11.10
C LEU A 194 10.00 -4.97 12.06
N ILE A 195 10.95 -4.91 13.00
CA ILE A 195 11.08 -3.76 13.91
C ILE A 195 11.55 -2.52 13.14
N ASP A 196 12.50 -2.64 12.19
CA ASP A 196 12.89 -1.55 11.30
C ASP A 196 11.65 -0.99 10.57
N MET A 197 10.80 -1.86 10.04
CA MET A 197 9.57 -1.43 9.38
C MET A 197 8.58 -0.75 10.32
N ALA A 198 8.42 -1.25 11.53
CA ALA A 198 7.59 -0.56 12.53
C ALA A 198 8.12 0.84 12.83
N HIS A 199 9.44 1.00 12.96
CA HIS A 199 10.08 2.31 13.15
C HIS A 199 9.86 3.24 11.96
N VAL A 200 9.87 2.74 10.72
CA VAL A 200 9.54 3.54 9.52
C VAL A 200 8.15 4.17 9.67
N TYR A 201 7.13 3.36 9.94
CA TYR A 201 5.76 3.86 10.07
C TYR A 201 5.61 4.82 11.25
N ILE A 202 6.17 4.50 12.42
CA ILE A 202 6.12 5.36 13.63
C ILE A 202 6.80 6.70 13.35
N ALA A 203 8.01 6.70 12.79
CA ALA A 203 8.75 7.91 12.48
C ALA A 203 8.01 8.78 11.45
N SER A 204 7.38 8.15 10.45
CA SER A 204 6.61 8.85 9.42
C SER A 204 5.37 9.55 9.99
N VAL A 205 4.62 8.87 10.85
CA VAL A 205 3.46 9.44 11.54
C VAL A 205 3.89 10.55 12.50
N TRP A 206 4.97 10.34 13.23
CA TRP A 206 5.49 11.34 14.16
C TRP A 206 5.94 12.63 13.44
N ALA A 207 6.69 12.50 12.35
CA ALA A 207 7.10 13.64 11.53
C ALA A 207 5.89 14.37 10.96
N TYR A 208 4.92 13.63 10.38
CA TYR A 208 3.68 14.18 9.88
C TYR A 208 2.90 14.96 10.97
N ALA A 209 2.72 14.38 12.15
CA ALA A 209 2.01 15.03 13.25
C ALA A 209 2.70 16.34 13.71
N ARG A 210 4.03 16.39 13.72
CA ARG A 210 4.80 17.60 14.04
C ARG A 210 4.66 18.68 12.97
N MET A 211 4.60 18.29 11.70
CA MET A 211 4.33 19.22 10.60
C MET A 211 2.92 19.82 10.71
N GLN A 212 1.91 19.02 11.06
CA GLN A 212 0.55 19.51 11.28
C GLN A 212 0.47 20.53 12.44
N LYS A 213 1.32 20.41 13.44
CA LYS A 213 1.42 21.36 14.55
C LYS A 213 2.28 22.59 14.25
N GLY A 214 2.91 22.65 13.06
CA GLY A 214 3.85 23.72 12.73
C GLY A 214 5.18 23.67 13.48
N GLU A 215 5.51 22.55 14.13
CA GLU A 215 6.76 22.36 14.88
C GLU A 215 7.98 22.15 13.98
N ILE A 216 7.75 21.63 12.78
CA ILE A 216 8.76 21.46 11.73
C ILE A 216 8.16 21.84 10.37
N PRO A 217 8.98 22.36 9.42
CA PRO A 217 8.47 22.74 8.10
C PRO A 217 8.01 21.51 7.31
N ALA A 218 7.01 21.70 6.47
CA ALA A 218 6.56 20.74 5.46
C ALA A 218 7.47 20.85 4.21
N SER A 219 8.75 20.52 4.36
CA SER A 219 9.76 20.66 3.29
C SER A 219 9.63 19.59 2.20
#